data_4f488acee6a071728f5cd81b60f1cf6a
#
_entry.id   4f488acee6a071728f5cd81b60f1cf6a
#
_cell.length_a   1.000
_cell.length_b   1.000
_cell.length_c   1.000
_cell.angle_alpha   90.00
_cell.angle_beta   90.00
_cell.angle_gamma   90.00
#
_symmetry.space_group_name_H-M   'P 1'
#
loop_
_entity.id
_entity.type
_entity.pdbx_description
1 polymer ?
#
loop_
_entity_poly.entity_id
_entity_poly.type
_entity_poly.pdbx_seq_one_letter_code
_entity_poly.pdbx_strand_id
1 'polypeptide(L)'
;MGRKRLSDIPNLEGYGVFVDGIDFQHLTREEWRELGMLHMEKPVMVVRNTGLKRQHFHKLMKIWGRDRQNYAATLFAKYPWANKDRHKLMDSPEVTDHEKAILKEYDKIGGNTSGAVLRVCGDGTGLFAHGELLWHSNESGDIAFTPGVALLGDHGMTESATGFMVTTPYYYSLSESMRSELDELVLIHNFQDGKINVEGENNLLYKNMCPEPDTEIPLVIQSPGGIKGLHFPYNTTTRIKDFAQEDSIRLLNEIQWGLAKYTYDYWWENDDDLLIFDNSITQHRRLGVTKDRLCLRYAFDYTFLQYKVTGKPYIPYFQEPYVQMYKDKMNRIRKLLEHEGGSLPVFV
;
A
#
# COMPACT_ATOMS: atom_id res chain seq x y z
N MET A 1 28.42 0.07 16.76
CA MET A 1 26.95 0.03 16.56
C MET A 1 26.27 0.95 17.55
N GLY A 2 25.62 2.02 17.07
CA GLY A 2 24.70 2.78 17.88
C GLY A 2 23.57 1.85 18.34
N ARG A 3 23.19 1.90 19.62
CA ARG A 3 22.06 1.10 20.10
C ARG A 3 20.80 1.62 19.42
N LYS A 4 20.15 0.78 18.61
CA LYS A 4 18.78 1.01 18.13
C LYS A 4 17.93 1.41 19.33
N ARG A 5 17.21 2.52 19.21
CA ARG A 5 16.23 2.93 20.22
C ARG A 5 14.87 2.67 19.61
N LEU A 6 14.07 1.89 20.30
CA LEU A 6 12.69 1.62 19.93
C LEU A 6 11.78 2.32 20.93
N SER A 7 10.77 3.00 20.45
CA SER A 7 9.71 3.54 21.27
C SER A 7 8.37 3.41 20.55
N ASP A 8 7.30 3.17 21.31
CA ASP A 8 5.97 3.03 20.73
C ASP A 8 5.47 4.36 20.16
N ILE A 9 4.76 4.29 19.05
CA ILE A 9 4.03 5.43 18.49
C ILE A 9 2.76 5.62 19.32
N PRO A 10 2.50 6.84 19.83
CA PRO A 10 1.31 7.11 20.65
C PRO A 10 0.02 6.74 19.93
N ASN A 11 -1.00 6.35 20.68
CA ASN A 11 -2.36 6.01 20.23
C ASN A 11 -2.47 4.80 19.27
N LEU A 12 -1.38 4.13 18.92
CA LEU A 12 -1.43 2.95 18.08
C LEU A 12 -1.41 1.63 18.89
N GLU A 13 -1.56 1.70 20.21
CA GLU A 13 -1.72 0.54 21.13
C GLU A 13 -0.65 -0.54 20.94
N GLY A 14 0.60 -0.13 20.72
CA GLY A 14 1.71 -1.03 20.49
C GLY A 14 1.82 -1.58 19.06
N TYR A 15 0.97 -1.19 18.14
CA TYR A 15 1.05 -1.56 16.72
C TYR A 15 1.85 -0.57 15.85
N GLY A 16 2.49 0.42 16.47
CA GLY A 16 3.37 1.37 15.81
C GLY A 16 4.68 1.53 16.58
N VAL A 17 5.80 1.74 15.87
CA VAL A 17 7.13 1.88 16.47
C VAL A 17 7.95 2.98 15.79
N PHE A 18 8.58 3.83 16.58
CA PHE A 18 9.69 4.66 16.17
C PHE A 18 10.99 3.87 16.26
N VAL A 19 11.85 4.05 15.29
CA VAL A 19 13.18 3.43 15.24
C VAL A 19 14.22 4.51 15.02
N ASP A 20 15.12 4.68 15.97
CA ASP A 20 16.19 5.67 15.92
C ASP A 20 17.58 5.02 15.93
N GLY A 21 18.57 5.75 15.44
CA GLY A 21 19.97 5.35 15.55
C GLY A 21 20.39 4.24 14.60
N ILE A 22 19.72 4.11 13.45
CA ILE A 22 20.14 3.22 12.38
C ILE A 22 21.20 3.90 11.52
N ASP A 23 22.33 3.23 11.35
CA ASP A 23 23.36 3.63 10.39
C ASP A 23 23.20 2.84 9.09
N PHE A 24 22.52 3.43 8.11
CA PHE A 24 22.27 2.79 6.81
C PHE A 24 23.54 2.57 5.97
N GLN A 25 24.66 3.24 6.29
CA GLN A 25 25.92 3.01 5.58
C GLN A 25 26.57 1.69 5.95
N HIS A 26 26.35 1.24 7.20
CA HIS A 26 26.93 0.03 7.74
C HIS A 26 25.88 -1.06 8.03
N LEU A 27 24.64 -0.82 7.65
CA LEU A 27 23.53 -1.77 7.88
C LEU A 27 23.74 -3.04 7.05
N THR A 28 23.84 -4.15 7.73
CA THR A 28 23.92 -5.45 7.07
C THR A 28 22.55 -5.87 6.51
N ARG A 29 22.58 -6.78 5.54
CA ARG A 29 21.34 -7.34 4.98
C ARG A 29 20.50 -8.08 6.04
N GLU A 30 21.15 -8.72 7.01
CA GLU A 30 20.44 -9.43 8.07
C GLU A 30 19.80 -8.48 9.07
N GLU A 31 20.50 -7.42 9.49
CA GLU A 31 19.92 -6.37 10.35
C GLU A 31 18.70 -5.68 9.69
N TRP A 32 18.75 -5.49 8.36
CA TRP A 32 17.59 -4.98 7.64
C TRP A 32 16.42 -5.96 7.65
N ARG A 33 16.68 -7.28 7.51
CA ARG A 33 15.65 -8.30 7.64
C ARG A 33 15.04 -8.36 9.05
N GLU A 34 15.86 -8.23 10.09
CA GLU A 34 15.36 -8.15 11.46
C GLU A 34 14.41 -6.97 11.68
N LEU A 35 14.69 -5.81 11.07
CA LEU A 35 13.76 -4.69 11.08
C LEU A 35 12.47 -5.00 10.32
N GLY A 36 12.56 -5.73 9.23
CA GLY A 36 11.39 -6.21 8.51
C GLY A 36 10.53 -7.17 9.35
N MET A 37 11.15 -8.02 10.15
CA MET A 37 10.45 -8.89 11.10
C MET A 37 9.72 -8.08 12.17
N LEU A 38 10.40 -7.07 12.74
CA LEU A 38 9.78 -6.12 13.66
C LEU A 38 8.57 -5.42 13.02
N HIS A 39 8.69 -4.99 11.76
CA HIS A 39 7.59 -4.35 11.04
C HIS A 39 6.38 -5.28 10.87
N MET A 40 6.58 -6.58 10.72
CA MET A 40 5.46 -7.52 10.64
C MET A 40 4.68 -7.66 11.95
N GLU A 41 5.31 -7.38 13.10
CA GLU A 41 4.67 -7.30 14.40
C GLU A 41 4.10 -5.90 14.68
N LYS A 42 4.69 -4.88 14.07
CA LYS A 42 4.38 -3.46 14.22
C LYS A 42 3.97 -2.88 12.86
N PRO A 43 2.70 -2.93 12.50
CA PRO A 43 2.21 -2.52 11.18
C PRO A 43 2.62 -1.12 10.73
N VAL A 44 2.98 -0.23 11.66
CA VAL A 44 3.51 1.10 11.34
C VAL A 44 4.91 1.23 11.95
N MET A 45 5.89 1.51 11.12
CA MET A 45 7.27 1.78 11.54
C MET A 45 7.75 3.10 10.94
N VAL A 46 8.24 3.97 11.80
CA VAL A 46 8.84 5.25 11.44
C VAL A 46 10.32 5.21 11.81
N VAL A 47 11.19 5.19 10.83
CA VAL A 47 12.65 5.23 11.01
C VAL A 47 13.11 6.66 10.78
N ARG A 48 13.62 7.31 11.81
CA ARG A 48 13.96 8.73 11.79
C ARG A 48 15.43 8.98 11.48
N ASN A 49 15.68 10.05 10.74
CA ASN A 49 17.02 10.56 10.43
C ASN A 49 17.92 9.45 9.85
N THR A 50 17.48 8.87 8.76
CA THR A 50 18.09 7.66 8.20
C THR A 50 19.39 7.90 7.45
N GLY A 51 19.63 9.11 6.92
CA GLY A 51 20.71 9.36 5.97
C GLY A 51 20.56 8.58 4.63
N LEU A 52 19.44 7.87 4.45
CA LEU A 52 19.22 7.02 3.29
C LEU A 52 19.07 7.86 2.01
N LYS A 53 19.80 7.49 1.00
CA LYS A 53 19.73 8.15 -0.31
C LYS A 53 18.82 7.40 -1.27
N ARG A 54 18.13 8.15 -2.13
CA ARG A 54 17.23 7.65 -3.19
C ARG A 54 17.76 6.40 -3.91
N GLN A 55 19.01 6.42 -4.30
CA GLN A 55 19.65 5.35 -5.07
C GLN A 55 19.76 4.01 -4.30
N HIS A 56 19.72 4.04 -2.97
CA HIS A 56 19.80 2.85 -2.12
C HIS A 56 18.41 2.36 -1.68
N PHE A 57 17.42 3.22 -1.67
CA PHE A 57 16.07 2.93 -1.18
C PHE A 57 15.46 1.70 -1.85
N HIS A 58 15.40 1.66 -3.17
CA HIS A 58 14.86 0.52 -3.92
C HIS A 58 15.59 -0.79 -3.63
N LYS A 59 16.94 -0.75 -3.60
CA LYS A 59 17.74 -1.95 -3.29
C LYS A 59 17.46 -2.50 -1.89
N LEU A 60 17.28 -1.60 -0.93
CA LEU A 60 17.01 -1.96 0.46
C LEU A 60 15.63 -2.56 0.61
N MET A 61 14.62 -1.94 0.03
CA MET A 61 13.24 -2.44 0.10
C MET A 61 13.05 -3.81 -0.58
N LYS A 62 13.77 -4.08 -1.66
CA LYS A 62 13.77 -5.41 -2.29
C LYS A 62 14.20 -6.58 -1.40
N ILE A 63 14.90 -6.30 -0.31
CA ILE A 63 15.27 -7.34 0.68
C ILE A 63 14.04 -7.86 1.42
N TRP A 64 13.01 -7.01 1.60
CA TRP A 64 11.77 -7.38 2.30
C TRP A 64 10.76 -8.03 1.39
N GLY A 65 10.65 -7.54 0.17
CA GLY A 65 9.68 -8.05 -0.78
C GLY A 65 9.94 -7.52 -2.19
N ARG A 66 9.15 -8.03 -3.12
CA ARG A 66 9.21 -7.60 -4.50
C ARG A 66 8.40 -6.32 -4.68
N ASP A 67 8.88 -5.49 -5.58
CA ASP A 67 8.10 -4.39 -6.12
C ASP A 67 6.84 -4.93 -6.82
N ARG A 68 5.73 -4.31 -6.53
CA ARG A 68 4.54 -4.52 -7.34
C ARG A 68 4.80 -3.99 -8.75
N GLN A 69 4.32 -4.73 -9.73
CA GLN A 69 4.49 -4.36 -11.12
C GLN A 69 3.78 -3.05 -11.43
N ASN A 70 4.43 -2.25 -12.23
CA ASN A 70 3.83 -1.05 -12.78
C ASN A 70 2.90 -1.39 -13.96
N TYR A 71 2.14 -0.41 -14.39
CA TYR A 71 1.22 -0.57 -15.50
C TYR A 71 1.92 -0.97 -16.82
N ALA A 72 3.16 -0.54 -17.04
CA ALA A 72 3.94 -0.96 -18.20
C ALA A 72 4.19 -2.48 -18.21
N ALA A 73 4.50 -3.07 -17.06
CA ALA A 73 4.67 -4.51 -16.96
C ALA A 73 3.36 -5.27 -17.27
N THR A 74 2.21 -4.75 -16.82
CA THR A 74 0.91 -5.29 -17.18
C THR A 74 0.67 -5.24 -18.69
N LEU A 75 1.04 -4.13 -19.34
CA LEU A 75 0.93 -4.02 -20.80
C LEU A 75 1.91 -4.95 -21.53
N PHE A 76 3.13 -5.11 -21.05
CA PHE A 76 4.08 -6.07 -21.65
C PHE A 76 3.60 -7.51 -21.52
N ALA A 77 2.91 -7.86 -20.44
CA ALA A 77 2.29 -9.16 -20.30
C ALA A 77 1.12 -9.34 -21.29
N LYS A 78 0.32 -8.29 -21.50
CA LYS A 78 -0.79 -8.30 -22.46
C LYS A 78 -0.28 -8.29 -23.91
N TYR A 79 0.83 -7.63 -24.18
CA TYR A 79 1.42 -7.44 -25.51
C TYR A 79 2.88 -7.94 -25.56
N PRO A 80 3.12 -9.26 -25.53
CA PRO A 80 4.45 -9.86 -25.47
C PRO A 80 5.35 -9.45 -26.64
N TRP A 81 4.76 -9.14 -27.79
CA TRP A 81 5.47 -8.71 -29.01
C TRP A 81 6.22 -7.38 -28.82
N ALA A 82 5.85 -6.58 -27.82
CA ALA A 82 6.55 -5.33 -27.52
C ALA A 82 7.95 -5.55 -26.95
N ASN A 83 8.29 -6.78 -26.46
CA ASN A 83 9.62 -7.13 -25.93
C ASN A 83 10.15 -6.14 -24.89
N LYS A 84 9.27 -5.66 -23.98
CA LYS A 84 9.59 -4.65 -22.95
C LYS A 84 10.00 -3.29 -23.51
N ASP A 85 9.75 -3.04 -24.78
CA ASP A 85 9.99 -1.76 -25.45
C ASP A 85 8.74 -0.88 -25.40
N ARG A 86 8.79 0.18 -24.59
CA ARG A 86 7.67 1.11 -24.40
C ARG A 86 7.32 1.86 -25.69
N HIS A 87 8.29 2.17 -26.54
CA HIS A 87 8.01 2.83 -27.80
C HIS A 87 7.13 1.97 -28.69
N LYS A 88 7.38 0.66 -28.75
CA LYS A 88 6.54 -0.26 -29.46
C LYS A 88 5.09 -0.25 -28.93
N LEU A 89 4.89 -0.21 -27.59
CA LEU A 89 3.54 -0.09 -27.03
C LEU A 89 2.88 1.22 -27.46
N MET A 90 3.62 2.34 -27.42
CA MET A 90 3.06 3.65 -27.75
C MET A 90 2.71 3.80 -29.23
N ASP A 91 3.48 3.20 -30.11
CA ASP A 91 3.32 3.34 -31.56
C ASP A 91 2.34 2.31 -32.17
N SER A 92 2.02 1.25 -31.45
CA SER A 92 1.18 0.17 -31.98
C SER A 92 -0.31 0.52 -31.98
N PRO A 93 -1.04 0.21 -33.07
CA PRO A 93 -2.48 0.34 -33.10
C PRO A 93 -3.23 -0.71 -32.26
N GLU A 94 -2.55 -1.78 -31.84
CA GLU A 94 -3.13 -2.82 -30.98
C GLU A 94 -3.31 -2.36 -29.52
N VAL A 95 -2.51 -1.38 -29.08
CA VAL A 95 -2.60 -0.77 -27.76
C VAL A 95 -3.65 0.35 -27.83
N THR A 96 -4.66 0.29 -26.99
CA THR A 96 -5.73 1.29 -27.00
C THR A 96 -5.24 2.66 -26.59
N ASP A 97 -5.91 3.72 -27.04
CA ASP A 97 -5.60 5.09 -26.65
C ASP A 97 -5.71 5.30 -25.14
N HIS A 98 -6.63 4.59 -24.49
CA HIS A 98 -6.79 4.57 -23.05
C HIS A 98 -5.55 4.02 -22.34
N GLU A 99 -5.04 2.86 -22.75
CA GLU A 99 -3.82 2.25 -22.21
C GLU A 99 -2.59 3.13 -22.42
N LYS A 100 -2.47 3.74 -23.60
CA LYS A 100 -1.41 4.71 -23.90
C LYS A 100 -1.48 5.95 -23.00
N ALA A 101 -2.69 6.44 -22.74
CA ALA A 101 -2.88 7.60 -21.86
C ALA A 101 -2.44 7.28 -20.42
N ILE A 102 -2.81 6.11 -19.88
CA ILE A 102 -2.37 5.67 -18.55
C ILE A 102 -0.85 5.53 -18.52
N LEU A 103 -0.25 4.92 -19.54
CA LEU A 103 1.20 4.74 -19.60
C LEU A 103 1.95 6.09 -19.60
N LYS A 104 1.42 7.08 -20.33
CA LYS A 104 1.97 8.45 -20.32
C LYS A 104 1.87 9.11 -18.95
N GLU A 105 0.76 8.93 -18.24
CA GLU A 105 0.62 9.48 -16.89
C GLU A 105 1.61 8.82 -15.91
N TYR A 106 1.79 7.51 -15.98
CA TYR A 106 2.85 6.83 -15.21
C TYR A 106 4.24 7.37 -15.51
N ASP A 107 4.53 7.74 -16.75
CA ASP A 107 5.81 8.35 -17.11
C ASP A 107 6.02 9.72 -16.46
N LYS A 108 4.98 10.56 -16.45
CA LYS A 108 5.03 11.88 -15.80
C LYS A 108 5.35 11.79 -14.31
N ILE A 109 4.79 10.81 -13.61
CA ILE A 109 5.03 10.62 -12.17
C ILE A 109 6.34 9.91 -11.84
N GLY A 110 7.21 9.72 -12.81
CA GLY A 110 8.55 9.17 -12.63
C GLY A 110 8.62 7.65 -12.57
N GLY A 111 7.55 6.97 -12.97
CA GLY A 111 7.49 5.50 -13.06
C GLY A 111 8.26 4.91 -14.24
N ASN A 112 9.30 5.60 -14.72
CA ASN A 112 9.79 5.37 -16.06
C ASN A 112 10.82 4.25 -16.23
N THR A 113 11.42 3.70 -15.23
CA THR A 113 12.52 2.74 -15.49
C THR A 113 12.40 1.41 -14.79
N SER A 114 11.88 1.38 -13.59
CA SER A 114 11.63 0.13 -12.90
C SER A 114 10.17 0.02 -12.42
N GLY A 115 9.43 1.13 -12.41
CA GLY A 115 8.07 1.21 -11.87
C GLY A 115 7.96 0.94 -10.37
N ALA A 116 9.08 0.63 -9.75
CA ALA A 116 9.15 0.20 -8.37
C ALA A 116 9.05 1.36 -7.39
N VAL A 117 9.55 2.52 -7.76
CA VAL A 117 9.57 3.72 -6.92
C VAL A 117 8.79 4.83 -7.60
N LEU A 118 7.69 5.22 -7.01
CA LEU A 118 6.88 6.35 -7.47
C LEU A 118 7.30 7.63 -6.75
N ARG A 119 7.27 8.74 -7.47
CA ARG A 119 7.43 10.07 -6.89
C ARG A 119 6.07 10.58 -6.41
N VAL A 120 6.00 10.96 -5.14
CA VAL A 120 4.85 11.64 -4.54
C VAL A 120 5.28 13.07 -4.25
N CYS A 121 5.06 13.94 -5.22
CA CYS A 121 5.57 15.33 -5.20
C CYS A 121 4.47 16.36 -5.26
N GLY A 122 4.75 17.53 -4.69
CA GLY A 122 3.85 18.67 -4.65
C GLY A 122 4.03 19.68 -5.79
N ASP A 123 4.91 19.40 -6.74
CA ASP A 123 5.27 20.29 -7.84
C ASP A 123 4.29 20.25 -9.05
N GLY A 124 3.18 19.55 -8.91
CA GLY A 124 2.18 19.40 -9.98
C GLY A 124 2.51 18.26 -10.97
N THR A 125 3.66 17.60 -10.85
CA THR A 125 4.06 16.53 -11.79
C THR A 125 3.78 15.12 -11.26
N GLY A 126 3.40 14.99 -9.97
CA GLY A 126 3.10 13.73 -9.32
C GLY A 126 1.62 13.39 -9.27
N LEU A 127 1.32 12.14 -8.95
CA LEU A 127 -0.03 11.74 -8.54
C LEU A 127 -0.40 12.49 -7.25
N PHE A 128 -1.63 13.02 -7.21
CA PHE A 128 -2.14 13.72 -6.03
C PHE A 128 -1.23 14.87 -5.59
N ALA A 129 -0.76 15.67 -6.53
CA ALA A 129 0.25 16.69 -6.29
C ALA A 129 -0.18 17.71 -5.23
N HIS A 130 -1.45 18.08 -5.18
CA HIS A 130 -1.92 19.19 -4.37
C HIS A 130 -2.82 18.77 -3.22
N GLY A 131 -2.73 19.53 -2.12
CA GLY A 131 -3.64 19.43 -0.99
C GLY A 131 -3.48 18.22 -0.10
N GLU A 132 -4.41 18.10 0.82
CA GLU A 132 -4.50 16.98 1.75
C GLU A 132 -5.16 15.77 1.08
N LEU A 133 -4.78 14.58 1.50
CA LEU A 133 -5.45 13.34 1.14
C LEU A 133 -6.19 12.81 2.35
N LEU A 134 -7.46 12.45 2.17
CA LEU A 134 -8.27 11.81 3.19
C LEU A 134 -7.74 10.39 3.52
N TRP A 135 -8.30 9.78 4.55
CA TRP A 135 -7.99 8.41 4.93
C TRP A 135 -8.20 7.44 3.78
N HIS A 136 -7.16 6.69 3.43
CA HIS A 136 -7.18 5.75 2.32
C HIS A 136 -6.17 4.62 2.52
N SER A 137 -6.32 3.57 1.74
CA SER A 137 -5.28 2.57 1.51
C SER A 137 -4.90 2.58 0.03
N ASN A 138 -3.62 2.38 -0.26
CA ASN A 138 -3.15 2.33 -1.64
C ASN A 138 -3.74 1.11 -2.35
N GLU A 139 -4.21 1.31 -3.59
CA GLU A 139 -4.70 0.24 -4.45
C GLU A 139 -5.87 -0.56 -3.82
N SER A 140 -6.56 0.07 -2.87
CA SER A 140 -7.79 -0.49 -2.30
C SER A 140 -8.84 -0.71 -3.38
N GLY A 141 -9.66 -1.71 -3.21
CA GLY A 141 -10.62 -2.15 -4.25
C GLY A 141 -10.05 -3.16 -5.23
N ASP A 142 -8.75 -3.47 -5.19
CA ASP A 142 -8.17 -4.61 -5.89
C ASP A 142 -8.00 -5.79 -4.92
N ILE A 143 -8.55 -6.94 -5.25
CA ILE A 143 -8.42 -8.15 -4.42
C ILE A 143 -6.97 -8.61 -4.24
N ALA A 144 -6.07 -8.19 -5.10
CA ALA A 144 -4.63 -8.44 -4.98
C ALA A 144 -3.86 -7.14 -4.69
N PHE A 145 -4.37 -6.32 -3.77
CA PHE A 145 -3.69 -5.10 -3.35
C PHE A 145 -2.30 -5.38 -2.76
N THR A 146 -1.45 -4.36 -2.76
CA THR A 146 -0.09 -4.49 -2.24
C THR A 146 -0.07 -4.29 -0.72
N PRO A 147 0.38 -5.29 0.06
CA PRO A 147 0.31 -5.23 1.51
C PRO A 147 1.34 -4.29 2.14
N GLY A 148 2.49 -4.05 1.52
CA GLY A 148 3.56 -3.24 2.07
C GLY A 148 3.75 -1.91 1.34
N VAL A 149 3.87 -0.83 2.08
CA VAL A 149 4.21 0.50 1.54
C VAL A 149 5.33 1.11 2.35
N ALA A 150 6.33 1.65 1.65
CA ALA A 150 7.38 2.46 2.23
C ALA A 150 7.41 3.85 1.58
N LEU A 151 7.57 4.87 2.41
CA LEU A 151 7.71 6.26 2.01
C LEU A 151 9.05 6.78 2.52
N LEU A 152 9.94 7.16 1.62
CA LEU A 152 11.18 7.84 1.94
C LEU A 152 11.05 9.32 1.60
N GLY A 153 11.26 10.20 2.55
CA GLY A 153 11.38 11.63 2.27
C GLY A 153 12.66 11.93 1.49
N ASP A 154 12.62 12.94 0.64
CA ASP A 154 13.76 13.38 -0.15
C ASP A 154 14.04 14.87 0.07
N HIS A 155 13.01 15.70 0.02
CA HIS A 155 13.09 17.12 0.41
C HIS A 155 11.71 17.75 0.64
N GLY A 156 11.67 18.86 1.36
CA GLY A 156 10.45 19.63 1.63
C GLY A 156 9.41 18.90 2.47
N MET A 157 9.83 17.95 3.30
CA MET A 157 8.91 17.08 4.04
C MET A 157 8.36 17.73 5.31
N THR A 158 9.14 18.60 5.97
CA THR A 158 8.91 19.06 7.36
C THR A 158 7.63 19.87 7.59
N GLU A 159 7.01 20.42 6.55
CA GLU A 159 5.73 21.13 6.66
C GLU A 159 4.51 20.24 6.37
N SER A 160 4.74 18.94 6.22
CA SER A 160 3.69 17.97 5.93
C SER A 160 3.67 16.83 6.94
N ALA A 161 2.55 16.12 6.99
CA ALA A 161 2.42 14.93 7.82
C ALA A 161 1.87 13.75 7.03
N THR A 162 2.22 12.56 7.50
CA THR A 162 1.56 11.31 7.14
C THR A 162 0.83 10.79 8.38
N GLY A 163 -0.49 10.81 8.33
CA GLY A 163 -1.31 10.23 9.39
C GLY A 163 -1.49 8.73 9.17
N PHE A 164 -1.53 7.97 10.26
CA PHE A 164 -1.79 6.54 10.29
C PHE A 164 -3.02 6.24 11.15
N MET A 165 -3.83 5.31 10.69
CA MET A 165 -4.95 4.72 11.42
C MET A 165 -4.80 3.20 11.36
N VAL A 166 -4.43 2.58 12.48
CA VAL A 166 -4.27 1.13 12.57
C VAL A 166 -5.59 0.50 13.03
N THR A 167 -6.09 -0.47 12.27
CA THR A 167 -7.42 -1.04 12.52
C THR A 167 -7.43 -2.22 13.50
N THR A 168 -6.28 -2.84 13.70
CA THR A 168 -6.09 -4.02 14.57
C THR A 168 -6.53 -3.81 16.03
N PRO A 169 -6.12 -2.72 16.72
CA PRO A 169 -6.51 -2.55 18.11
C PRO A 169 -8.02 -2.38 18.28
N TYR A 170 -8.70 -1.76 17.32
CA TYR A 170 -10.15 -1.71 17.33
C TYR A 170 -10.77 -3.10 17.23
N TYR A 171 -10.34 -3.90 16.26
CA TYR A 171 -10.85 -5.27 16.07
C TYR A 171 -10.70 -6.10 17.35
N TYR A 172 -9.53 -6.09 17.98
CA TYR A 172 -9.30 -6.85 19.21
C TYR A 172 -9.95 -6.24 20.47
N SER A 173 -10.38 -4.99 20.44
CA SER A 173 -11.14 -4.38 21.52
C SER A 173 -12.61 -4.82 21.58
N LEU A 174 -13.11 -5.41 20.49
CA LEU A 174 -14.47 -5.91 20.38
C LEU A 174 -14.64 -7.25 21.09
N SER A 175 -15.88 -7.55 21.52
CA SER A 175 -16.22 -8.88 22.04
C SER A 175 -16.02 -9.96 20.98
N GLU A 176 -15.84 -11.20 21.40
CA GLU A 176 -15.70 -12.34 20.49
C GLU A 176 -16.90 -12.47 19.56
N SER A 177 -18.11 -12.26 20.07
CA SER A 177 -19.34 -12.28 19.26
C SER A 177 -19.29 -11.23 18.17
N MET A 178 -18.93 -9.97 18.49
CA MET A 178 -18.82 -8.91 17.49
C MET A 178 -17.72 -9.18 16.47
N ARG A 179 -16.58 -9.71 16.90
CA ARG A 179 -15.52 -10.10 15.96
C ARG A 179 -16.01 -11.16 14.98
N SER A 180 -16.73 -12.17 15.48
CA SER A 180 -17.30 -13.22 14.62
C SER A 180 -18.28 -12.66 13.61
N GLU A 181 -19.10 -11.67 14.00
CA GLU A 181 -19.99 -10.98 13.07
C GLU A 181 -19.23 -10.20 12.01
N LEU A 182 -18.18 -9.45 12.41
CA LEU A 182 -17.35 -8.70 11.46
C LEU A 182 -16.55 -9.61 10.52
N ASP A 183 -16.11 -10.78 10.98
CA ASP A 183 -15.39 -11.78 10.18
C ASP A 183 -16.19 -12.27 8.97
N GLU A 184 -17.53 -12.23 9.04
CA GLU A 184 -18.44 -12.64 7.97
C GLU A 184 -18.80 -11.51 6.99
N LEU A 185 -18.44 -10.25 7.30
CA LEU A 185 -18.84 -9.13 6.48
C LEU A 185 -17.95 -8.97 5.25
N VAL A 186 -18.60 -8.66 4.15
CA VAL A 186 -17.96 -8.32 2.88
C VAL A 186 -18.27 -6.88 2.54
N LEU A 187 -17.25 -6.12 2.20
CA LEU A 187 -17.39 -4.76 1.73
C LEU A 187 -17.43 -4.72 0.20
N ILE A 188 -18.24 -3.85 -0.32
CA ILE A 188 -18.24 -3.48 -1.74
C ILE A 188 -17.34 -2.26 -1.90
N HIS A 189 -16.34 -2.42 -2.73
CA HIS A 189 -15.38 -1.37 -3.06
C HIS A 189 -15.61 -0.87 -4.48
N ASN A 190 -15.67 0.44 -4.60
CA ASN A 190 -15.69 1.11 -5.87
C ASN A 190 -14.93 2.44 -5.71
N PHE A 191 -14.20 2.82 -6.73
CA PHE A 191 -13.54 4.12 -6.71
C PHE A 191 -14.56 5.25 -6.84
N GLN A 192 -14.56 6.15 -5.86
CA GLN A 192 -15.45 7.32 -5.82
C GLN A 192 -14.63 8.61 -5.82
N ASP A 193 -14.74 9.37 -6.89
CA ASP A 193 -14.01 10.63 -7.07
C ASP A 193 -14.13 11.61 -5.89
N GLY A 194 -15.30 11.64 -5.23
CA GLY A 194 -15.57 12.55 -4.12
C GLY A 194 -14.96 12.19 -2.77
N LYS A 195 -14.38 11.00 -2.64
CA LYS A 195 -13.78 10.52 -1.37
C LYS A 195 -12.28 10.74 -1.29
N ILE A 196 -11.67 11.19 -2.36
CA ILE A 196 -10.26 11.57 -2.40
C ILE A 196 -10.25 13.06 -2.72
N ASN A 197 -9.67 13.83 -1.82
CA ASN A 197 -9.54 15.27 -2.04
C ASN A 197 -8.44 15.51 -3.08
N VAL A 198 -8.83 15.45 -4.36
CA VAL A 198 -7.94 15.71 -5.49
C VAL A 198 -8.58 16.73 -6.38
N GLU A 199 -8.03 17.90 -6.43
CA GLU A 199 -8.44 18.91 -7.37
C GLU A 199 -8.10 18.49 -8.79
N GLY A 200 -9.13 18.11 -9.54
CA GLY A 200 -9.15 18.14 -11.01
C GLY A 200 -8.20 17.24 -11.79
N GLU A 201 -7.29 16.55 -11.16
CA GLU A 201 -6.19 15.91 -11.86
C GLU A 201 -6.22 14.39 -11.84
N ASN A 202 -6.05 13.80 -13.02
CA ASN A 202 -5.77 12.38 -13.23
C ASN A 202 -6.86 11.39 -12.84
N ASN A 203 -8.11 11.74 -13.00
CA ASN A 203 -9.24 10.83 -12.93
C ASN A 203 -9.00 9.52 -13.70
N LEU A 204 -8.19 9.55 -14.75
CA LEU A 204 -7.89 8.38 -15.55
C LEU A 204 -7.03 7.37 -14.78
N LEU A 205 -5.97 7.80 -14.09
CA LEU A 205 -5.15 6.92 -13.26
C LEU A 205 -5.94 6.37 -12.08
N TYR A 206 -6.74 7.20 -11.45
CA TYR A 206 -7.62 6.78 -10.37
C TYR A 206 -8.63 5.73 -10.78
N LYS A 207 -9.35 5.97 -11.86
CA LYS A 207 -10.33 5.02 -12.41
C LYS A 207 -9.71 3.69 -12.78
N ASN A 208 -8.41 3.68 -13.06
CA ASN A 208 -7.68 2.47 -13.40
C ASN A 208 -6.94 1.82 -12.21
N MET A 209 -6.83 2.52 -11.08
CA MET A 209 -6.36 1.91 -9.81
C MET A 209 -7.42 1.00 -9.19
N CYS A 210 -8.70 1.20 -9.53
CA CYS A 210 -9.80 0.27 -9.25
C CYS A 210 -10.37 -0.24 -10.58
N PRO A 211 -9.71 -1.19 -11.23
CA PRO A 211 -10.05 -1.58 -12.60
C PRO A 211 -11.36 -2.35 -12.72
N GLU A 212 -11.89 -2.86 -11.64
CA GLU A 212 -13.14 -3.61 -11.61
C GLU A 212 -14.17 -2.84 -10.78
N PRO A 213 -15.30 -2.43 -11.38
CA PRO A 213 -16.37 -1.85 -10.60
C PRO A 213 -16.91 -2.88 -9.60
N ASP A 214 -17.27 -2.42 -8.40
CA ASP A 214 -17.89 -3.24 -7.37
C ASP A 214 -17.07 -4.50 -6.96
N THR A 215 -15.80 -4.30 -6.62
CA THR A 215 -14.98 -5.39 -6.09
C THR A 215 -15.45 -5.76 -4.67
N GLU A 216 -15.60 -7.05 -4.43
CA GLU A 216 -15.97 -7.61 -3.12
C GLU A 216 -14.72 -7.99 -2.34
N ILE A 217 -14.54 -7.44 -1.14
CA ILE A 217 -13.40 -7.74 -0.25
C ILE A 217 -13.91 -7.95 1.17
N PRO A 218 -13.49 -9.01 1.89
CA PRO A 218 -13.82 -9.18 3.30
C PRO A 218 -13.42 -7.96 4.13
N LEU A 219 -14.27 -7.56 5.07
CA LEU A 219 -13.96 -6.48 6.01
C LEU A 219 -12.76 -6.86 6.88
N VAL A 220 -12.72 -8.07 7.39
CA VAL A 220 -11.61 -8.56 8.22
C VAL A 220 -10.63 -9.34 7.37
N ILE A 221 -9.39 -8.90 7.39
CA ILE A 221 -8.29 -9.54 6.66
C ILE A 221 -7.10 -9.78 7.58
N GLN A 222 -6.17 -10.57 7.10
CA GLN A 222 -4.95 -10.89 7.83
C GLN A 222 -3.76 -10.18 7.19
N SER A 223 -2.94 -9.52 8.00
CA SER A 223 -1.68 -8.92 7.55
C SER A 223 -0.63 -9.99 7.20
N PRO A 224 0.43 -9.64 6.48
CA PRO A 224 1.56 -10.55 6.26
C PRO A 224 2.19 -11.10 7.54
N GLY A 225 2.11 -10.38 8.64
CA GLY A 225 2.56 -10.82 9.97
C GLY A 225 1.60 -11.77 10.69
N GLY A 226 0.47 -12.10 10.09
CA GLY A 226 -0.54 -12.97 10.70
C GLY A 226 -1.53 -12.25 11.63
N ILE A 227 -1.47 -10.93 11.70
CA ILE A 227 -2.34 -10.10 12.55
C ILE A 227 -3.64 -9.81 11.80
N LYS A 228 -4.79 -10.00 12.44
CA LYS A 228 -6.08 -9.59 11.90
C LYS A 228 -6.33 -8.10 12.11
N GLY A 229 -7.00 -7.50 11.15
CA GLY A 229 -7.49 -6.12 11.20
C GLY A 229 -8.59 -5.88 10.19
N LEU A 230 -9.10 -4.66 10.16
CA LEU A 230 -10.16 -4.30 9.22
C LEU A 230 -9.54 -3.70 7.94
N HIS A 231 -9.89 -4.24 6.79
CA HIS A 231 -9.64 -3.61 5.51
C HIS A 231 -10.80 -2.67 5.19
N PHE A 232 -10.71 -1.47 5.72
CA PHE A 232 -11.76 -0.45 5.63
C PHE A 232 -11.22 0.85 5.01
N PRO A 233 -10.71 0.82 3.77
CA PRO A 233 -10.23 2.03 3.10
C PRO A 233 -11.40 2.96 2.78
N TYR A 234 -11.39 4.13 3.39
CA TYR A 234 -12.47 5.12 3.24
C TYR A 234 -12.68 5.54 1.78
N ASN A 235 -11.60 5.63 1.03
CA ASN A 235 -11.64 6.11 -0.36
C ASN A 235 -12.41 5.20 -1.33
N THR A 236 -12.52 3.90 -1.05
CA THR A 236 -13.15 2.93 -1.95
C THR A 236 -14.34 2.20 -1.35
N THR A 237 -14.46 2.11 -0.04
CA THR A 237 -15.59 1.44 0.60
C THR A 237 -16.90 2.16 0.32
N THR A 238 -17.88 1.48 -0.26
CA THR A 238 -19.19 2.05 -0.60
C THR A 238 -20.31 1.56 0.32
N ARG A 239 -20.37 0.25 0.55
CA ARG A 239 -21.41 -0.39 1.37
C ARG A 239 -20.98 -1.76 1.85
N ILE A 240 -21.73 -2.31 2.78
CA ILE A 240 -21.66 -3.72 3.17
C ILE A 240 -22.55 -4.52 2.21
N LYS A 241 -22.03 -5.62 1.71
CA LYS A 241 -22.78 -6.53 0.85
C LYS A 241 -24.02 -7.06 1.57
N ASP A 242 -25.14 -7.15 0.85
CA ASP A 242 -26.42 -7.69 1.32
C ASP A 242 -27.09 -6.93 2.49
N PHE A 243 -26.55 -5.75 2.87
CA PHE A 243 -27.17 -4.86 3.85
C PHE A 243 -28.07 -3.82 3.16
N ALA A 244 -29.13 -3.43 3.87
CA ALA A 244 -29.86 -2.22 3.51
C ALA A 244 -28.93 -1.00 3.58
N GLN A 245 -29.13 -0.01 2.71
CA GLN A 245 -28.23 1.15 2.61
C GLN A 245 -28.06 1.89 3.95
N GLU A 246 -29.16 2.07 4.68
CA GLU A 246 -29.16 2.78 5.98
C GLU A 246 -28.38 2.01 7.05
N ASP A 247 -28.55 0.69 7.12
CA ASP A 247 -27.84 -0.17 8.06
C ASP A 247 -26.36 -0.24 7.75
N SER A 248 -26.01 -0.31 6.45
CA SER A 248 -24.65 -0.25 5.99
C SER A 248 -23.95 1.06 6.42
N ILE A 249 -24.58 2.21 6.17
CA ILE A 249 -24.04 3.51 6.54
C ILE A 249 -23.86 3.59 8.06
N ARG A 250 -24.85 3.14 8.83
CA ARG A 250 -24.79 3.17 10.29
C ARG A 250 -23.60 2.38 10.82
N LEU A 251 -23.45 1.11 10.40
CA LEU A 251 -22.37 0.25 10.87
C LEU A 251 -20.99 0.76 10.42
N LEU A 252 -20.85 1.22 9.18
CA LEU A 252 -19.59 1.77 8.68
C LEU A 252 -19.19 3.04 9.45
N ASN A 253 -20.16 3.88 9.82
CA ASN A 253 -19.90 5.04 10.67
C ASN A 253 -19.47 4.64 12.08
N GLU A 254 -20.13 3.64 12.70
CA GLU A 254 -19.72 3.12 14.01
C GLU A 254 -18.30 2.59 14.00
N ILE A 255 -17.92 1.83 12.97
CA ILE A 255 -16.54 1.35 12.77
C ILE A 255 -15.58 2.54 12.65
N GLN A 256 -15.89 3.52 11.82
CA GLN A 256 -15.04 4.70 11.61
C GLN A 256 -14.84 5.48 12.93
N TRP A 257 -15.90 5.68 13.71
CA TRP A 257 -15.82 6.33 15.02
C TRP A 257 -14.93 5.53 16.00
N GLY A 258 -15.08 4.22 16.00
CA GLY A 258 -14.25 3.32 16.83
C GLY A 258 -12.77 3.35 16.46
N LEU A 259 -12.46 3.51 15.16
CA LEU A 259 -11.11 3.60 14.64
C LEU A 259 -10.43 4.95 14.94
N ALA A 260 -11.19 6.02 15.11
CA ALA A 260 -10.67 7.38 15.24
C ALA A 260 -9.65 7.56 16.38
N LYS A 261 -9.76 6.77 17.46
CA LYS A 261 -8.83 6.82 18.59
C LYS A 261 -7.47 6.15 18.34
N TYR A 262 -7.38 5.32 17.31
CA TYR A 262 -6.17 4.58 16.95
C TYR A 262 -5.44 5.26 15.78
N THR A 263 -5.28 6.57 15.89
CA THR A 263 -4.67 7.41 14.87
C THR A 263 -3.47 8.15 15.41
N TYR A 264 -2.49 8.35 14.54
CA TYR A 264 -1.33 9.19 14.83
C TYR A 264 -0.90 9.93 13.56
N ASP A 265 -0.72 11.26 13.67
CA ASP A 265 -0.21 12.09 12.58
C ASP A 265 1.29 12.30 12.80
N TYR A 266 2.10 11.66 11.98
CA TYR A 266 3.53 11.88 11.97
C TYR A 266 3.86 13.12 11.13
N TRP A 267 4.16 14.21 11.79
CA TRP A 267 4.77 15.37 11.15
C TRP A 267 6.22 15.04 10.86
N TRP A 268 6.61 15.10 9.59
CA TRP A 268 7.96 14.72 9.19
C TRP A 268 9.00 15.58 9.89
N GLU A 269 9.88 14.96 10.64
CA GLU A 269 10.92 15.65 11.41
C GLU A 269 12.14 15.95 10.53
N ASN A 270 12.45 15.07 9.56
CA ASN A 270 13.58 15.19 8.66
C ASN A 270 13.17 14.81 7.23
N ASP A 271 13.88 15.35 6.25
CA ASP A 271 13.66 15.03 4.84
C ASP A 271 14.01 13.57 4.48
N ASP A 272 14.84 12.91 5.27
CA ASP A 272 15.30 11.54 5.04
C ASP A 272 14.65 10.50 5.96
N ASP A 273 13.57 10.83 6.63
CA ASP A 273 12.80 9.87 7.41
C ASP A 273 12.18 8.80 6.48
N LEU A 274 12.07 7.58 6.99
CA LEU A 274 11.53 6.44 6.27
C LEU A 274 10.32 5.88 7.03
N LEU A 275 9.14 5.98 6.43
CA LEU A 275 7.90 5.44 6.94
C LEU A 275 7.59 4.14 6.23
N ILE A 276 7.27 3.09 6.98
CA ILE A 276 6.91 1.79 6.44
C ILE A 276 5.65 1.31 7.14
N PHE A 277 4.66 0.91 6.35
CA PHE A 277 3.39 0.50 6.94
C PHE A 277 2.73 -0.64 6.17
N ASP A 278 1.98 -1.44 6.91
CA ASP A 278 1.12 -2.48 6.37
C ASP A 278 -0.15 -1.85 5.81
N ASN A 279 -0.27 -1.86 4.50
CA ASN A 279 -1.39 -1.28 3.78
C ASN A 279 -2.68 -2.10 3.89
N SER A 280 -2.60 -3.33 4.41
CA SER A 280 -3.75 -4.24 4.54
C SER A 280 -4.68 -3.80 5.66
N ILE A 281 -4.09 -3.47 6.81
CA ILE A 281 -4.78 -3.18 8.08
C ILE A 281 -4.50 -1.77 8.61
N THR A 282 -3.90 -0.92 7.78
CA THR A 282 -3.60 0.48 8.11
C THR A 282 -4.12 1.39 7.01
N GLN A 283 -4.86 2.41 7.38
CA GLN A 283 -5.14 3.53 6.50
C GLN A 283 -4.14 4.63 6.76
N HIS A 284 -3.90 5.44 5.75
CA HIS A 284 -3.06 6.62 5.89
C HIS A 284 -3.69 7.84 5.25
N ARG A 285 -3.21 9.01 5.64
CA ARG A 285 -3.63 10.31 5.09
C ARG A 285 -2.43 11.23 4.93
N ARG A 286 -2.60 12.27 4.13
CA ARG A 286 -1.60 13.34 3.99
C ARG A 286 -2.19 14.65 4.47
N LEU A 287 -1.43 15.35 5.32
CA LEU A 287 -1.79 16.65 5.86
C LEU A 287 -0.69 17.67 5.59
N GLY A 288 -1.06 18.94 5.69
CA GLY A 288 -0.13 20.06 5.65
C GLY A 288 0.28 20.50 4.24
N VAL A 289 1.35 21.29 4.18
CA VAL A 289 1.83 21.90 2.94
C VAL A 289 2.60 20.90 2.11
N THR A 290 2.32 20.87 0.83
CA THR A 290 2.94 19.88 -0.08
C THR A 290 3.67 20.52 -1.25
N LYS A 291 3.68 21.85 -1.35
CA LYS A 291 4.42 22.56 -2.38
C LYS A 291 5.86 22.18 -2.31
N ASP A 292 6.69 22.05 -3.10
CA ASP A 292 8.12 21.69 -3.04
C ASP A 292 8.46 20.36 -2.33
N ARG A 293 7.45 19.59 -1.93
CA ARG A 293 7.64 18.29 -1.29
C ARG A 293 7.97 17.21 -2.32
N LEU A 294 8.95 16.39 -2.00
CA LEU A 294 9.21 15.13 -2.70
C LEU A 294 9.36 13.98 -1.73
N CYS A 295 8.50 13.00 -1.87
CA CYS A 295 8.55 11.72 -1.20
C CYS A 295 8.66 10.60 -2.25
N LEU A 296 9.41 9.56 -1.94
CA LEU A 296 9.55 8.37 -2.76
C LEU A 296 8.73 7.25 -2.17
N ARG A 297 7.80 6.68 -2.95
CA ARG A 297 6.96 5.55 -2.55
C ARG A 297 7.45 4.25 -3.18
N TYR A 298 7.57 3.22 -2.37
CA TYR A 298 7.79 1.85 -2.79
C TYR A 298 6.66 0.96 -2.27
N ALA A 299 6.02 0.21 -3.16
CA ALA A 299 5.01 -0.78 -2.79
C ALA A 299 5.59 -2.18 -2.98
N PHE A 300 5.40 -3.07 -1.99
CA PHE A 300 6.02 -4.38 -1.98
C PHE A 300 5.14 -5.45 -1.33
N ASP A 301 5.41 -6.71 -1.63
CA ASP A 301 4.54 -7.84 -1.30
C ASP A 301 4.98 -8.68 -0.09
N TYR A 302 6.03 -8.32 0.63
CA TYR A 302 6.61 -9.08 1.75
C TYR A 302 7.04 -10.52 1.41
N THR A 303 7.18 -10.90 0.16
CA THR A 303 7.38 -12.28 -0.30
C THR A 303 8.42 -13.06 0.49
N PHE A 304 9.45 -12.37 0.92
CA PHE A 304 10.56 -13.01 1.64
C PHE A 304 10.33 -13.10 3.14
N LEU A 305 9.82 -12.04 3.75
CA LEU A 305 9.66 -11.94 5.20
C LEU A 305 8.53 -12.82 5.71
N GLN A 306 7.40 -12.80 5.04
CA GLN A 306 6.22 -13.56 5.43
C GLN A 306 6.48 -15.06 5.50
N TYR A 307 7.22 -15.61 4.52
CA TYR A 307 7.57 -17.03 4.54
C TYR A 307 8.46 -17.37 5.73
N LYS A 308 9.38 -16.48 6.09
CA LYS A 308 10.26 -16.67 7.26
C LYS A 308 9.46 -16.64 8.58
N VAL A 309 8.42 -15.82 8.68
CA VAL A 309 7.58 -15.70 9.90
C VAL A 309 6.55 -16.80 10.00
N THR A 310 5.84 -17.07 8.92
CA THR A 310 4.64 -17.90 8.95
C THR A 310 4.87 -19.31 8.40
N GLY A 311 5.99 -19.54 7.69
CA GLY A 311 6.23 -20.76 6.93
C GLY A 311 5.26 -20.99 5.78
N LYS A 312 4.41 -20.02 5.47
CA LYS A 312 3.35 -20.12 4.48
C LYS A 312 3.35 -18.88 3.55
N PRO A 313 2.86 -19.02 2.31
CA PRO A 313 2.57 -17.87 1.45
C PRO A 313 1.54 -16.95 2.11
N TYR A 314 1.67 -15.66 1.85
CA TYR A 314 0.69 -14.69 2.32
C TYR A 314 -0.62 -14.82 1.55
N ILE A 315 -1.69 -15.00 2.28
CA ILE A 315 -3.06 -14.95 1.79
C ILE A 315 -3.81 -14.01 2.73
N PRO A 316 -4.22 -12.83 2.29
CA PRO A 316 -4.87 -11.82 3.14
C PRO A 316 -6.25 -12.28 3.62
N TYR A 317 -6.90 -13.16 2.86
CA TYR A 317 -8.24 -13.64 3.12
C TYR A 317 -8.17 -15.05 3.67
N PHE A 318 -8.82 -15.30 4.78
CA PHE A 318 -8.84 -16.60 5.48
C PHE A 318 -10.16 -17.35 5.32
N GLN A 319 -11.17 -16.69 4.72
CA GLN A 319 -12.50 -17.28 4.48
C GLN A 319 -12.61 -17.75 3.03
N GLU A 320 -13.09 -18.97 2.85
CA GLU A 320 -13.53 -19.43 1.54
C GLU A 320 -14.89 -18.80 1.19
N PRO A 321 -15.16 -18.35 -0.03
CA PRO A 321 -14.35 -18.58 -1.26
C PRO A 321 -13.25 -17.55 -1.55
N TYR A 322 -13.04 -16.54 -0.71
CA TYR A 322 -12.13 -15.43 -0.98
C TYR A 322 -10.68 -15.88 -1.09
N VAL A 323 -10.27 -16.86 -0.30
CA VAL A 323 -8.95 -17.49 -0.42
C VAL A 323 -8.74 -18.03 -1.84
N GLN A 324 -9.75 -18.69 -2.40
CA GLN A 324 -9.67 -19.23 -3.75
C GLN A 324 -9.64 -18.12 -4.81
N MET A 325 -10.48 -17.10 -4.68
CA MET A 325 -10.47 -15.93 -5.57
C MET A 325 -9.10 -15.25 -5.60
N TYR A 326 -8.49 -15.06 -4.43
CA TYR A 326 -7.14 -14.48 -4.32
C TYR A 326 -6.09 -15.37 -5.01
N LYS A 327 -6.11 -16.69 -4.75
CA LYS A 327 -5.21 -17.64 -5.40
C LYS A 327 -5.36 -17.62 -6.91
N ASP A 328 -6.57 -17.60 -7.43
CA ASP A 328 -6.85 -17.58 -8.86
C ASP A 328 -6.34 -16.29 -9.50
N LYS A 329 -6.55 -15.14 -8.84
CA LYS A 329 -6.01 -13.86 -9.30
C LYS A 329 -4.49 -13.86 -9.31
N MET A 330 -3.85 -14.31 -8.24
CA MET A 330 -2.39 -14.41 -8.17
C MET A 330 -1.81 -15.39 -9.19
N ASN A 331 -2.50 -16.49 -9.47
CA ASN A 331 -2.10 -17.44 -10.51
C ASN A 331 -2.21 -16.83 -11.92
N ARG A 332 -3.26 -16.03 -12.19
CA ARG A 332 -3.37 -15.29 -13.45
C ARG A 332 -2.23 -14.29 -13.61
N ILE A 333 -1.95 -13.52 -12.57
CA ILE A 333 -0.81 -12.57 -12.56
C ILE A 333 0.51 -13.32 -12.79
N ARG A 334 0.71 -14.45 -12.12
CA ARG A 334 1.92 -15.27 -12.30
C ARG A 334 2.08 -15.74 -13.75
N LYS A 335 1.04 -16.28 -14.36
CA LYS A 335 1.08 -16.73 -15.77
C LYS A 335 1.43 -15.60 -16.73
N LEU A 336 0.91 -14.40 -16.48
CA LEU A 336 1.26 -13.22 -17.26
C LEU A 336 2.74 -12.86 -17.10
N LEU A 337 3.31 -13.05 -15.89
CA LEU A 337 4.71 -12.76 -15.60
C LEU A 337 5.68 -13.81 -16.12
N GLU A 338 5.30 -15.09 -16.12
CA GLU A 338 6.11 -16.18 -16.67
C GLU A 338 6.37 -16.00 -18.17
N HIS A 339 5.39 -15.47 -18.91
CA HIS A 339 5.56 -15.10 -20.30
C HIS A 339 6.60 -13.99 -20.53
N GLU A 340 6.95 -13.23 -19.49
CA GLU A 340 7.95 -12.16 -19.55
C GLU A 340 9.37 -12.60 -19.13
N GLY A 341 9.60 -13.87 -18.84
CA GLY A 341 10.88 -14.38 -18.35
C GLY A 341 11.24 -13.91 -16.93
N GLY A 342 10.25 -13.41 -16.18
CA GLY A 342 10.36 -13.08 -14.77
C GLY A 342 10.00 -14.29 -13.90
N SER A 343 10.94 -14.87 -13.17
CA SER A 343 10.63 -15.89 -12.19
C SER A 343 9.99 -15.28 -10.95
N LEU A 344 8.70 -15.49 -10.76
CA LEU A 344 8.09 -15.34 -9.44
C LEU A 344 8.54 -16.51 -8.54
N PRO A 345 8.65 -16.31 -7.21
CA PRO A 345 8.84 -17.44 -6.32
C PRO A 345 7.66 -18.39 -6.51
N VAL A 346 8.00 -19.66 -6.64
CA VAL A 346 7.02 -20.73 -6.62
C VAL A 346 6.38 -20.68 -5.23
N PHE A 347 5.10 -20.38 -5.18
CA PHE A 347 4.32 -20.66 -3.97
C PHE A 347 4.13 -22.17 -3.91
N VAL A 348 4.87 -22.83 -3.04
CA VAL A 348 4.70 -24.25 -2.73
C VAL A 348 3.59 -24.40 -1.69
#